data_1bc1098cdf8562cdcd2bdca0a2882f5c
#
_entry.id   1bc1098cdf8562cdcd2bdca0a2882f5c
#
_cell.length_a   1.000
_cell.length_b   1.000
_cell.length_c   1.000
_cell.angle_alpha   90.00
_cell.angle_beta   90.00
_cell.angle_gamma   90.00
#
_symmetry.space_group_name_H-M   'P 1'
#
loop_
_entity.id
_entity.type
_entity.pdbx_description
1 polymer ?
#
loop_
_entity_poly.entity_id
_entity_poly.type
_entity_poly.pdbx_seq_one_letter_code
_entity_poly.pdbx_strand_id
1 'polypeptide(L)'
;MWKKFFLSTVGMFLVLCSITAAFNFAVDPYNIYQSARTIGFNFFADASQNHERLFKAIEMIRRRPTVVVLGNSKADFAIDPTIFGADSYNAAVRNAQPKELLAFAKAARRVNPDLKRLIVAVDFEMFALDKESMSGFDPEQLNADHITVENIFRTLLTLDALKDSLSTVKLNRIYQRDFQAFEQNGKFSEPALYELFTFENSFTYNSNAMSNWAPIDPSVYDRKFEEFRELVELCRDGGIELTVLIMPVHRYHFERYPSAQYKDWQKKLTSIAPVEDCVSIFINESTIDEEKNFWDAAHIKAQVFKNYICARFQ
;
A
#
# COMPACT_ATOMS: atom_id res chain seq x y z
N MET A 1 52.11 -10.55 -15.44
CA MET A 1 50.93 -11.19 -16.03
C MET A 1 49.70 -11.06 -15.12
N TRP A 2 49.71 -11.51 -13.88
CA TRP A 2 48.59 -11.51 -12.94
C TRP A 2 47.97 -10.13 -12.67
N LYS A 3 48.76 -9.05 -12.51
CA LYS A 3 48.24 -7.68 -12.30
C LYS A 3 47.41 -7.19 -13.49
N LYS A 4 47.87 -7.46 -14.72
CA LYS A 4 47.08 -7.06 -15.92
C LYS A 4 45.78 -7.85 -16.03
N PHE A 5 45.83 -9.16 -15.77
CA PHE A 5 44.64 -10.01 -15.75
C PHE A 5 43.64 -9.52 -14.69
N PHE A 6 44.10 -9.30 -13.46
CA PHE A 6 43.25 -8.79 -12.38
C PHE A 6 42.61 -7.45 -12.73
N LEU A 7 43.40 -6.48 -13.20
CA LEU A 7 42.90 -5.16 -13.59
C LEU A 7 41.87 -5.26 -14.75
N SER A 8 42.13 -6.12 -15.74
CA SER A 8 41.18 -6.36 -16.83
C SER A 8 39.90 -6.96 -16.35
N THR A 9 39.95 -7.94 -15.45
CA THR A 9 38.72 -8.59 -14.88
C THR A 9 37.90 -7.61 -14.06
N VAL A 10 38.56 -6.83 -13.20
CA VAL A 10 37.90 -5.78 -12.41
C VAL A 10 37.27 -4.70 -13.33
N GLY A 11 38.04 -4.27 -14.34
CA GLY A 11 37.55 -3.30 -15.34
C GLY A 11 36.30 -3.82 -16.08
N MET A 12 36.33 -5.06 -16.55
CA MET A 12 35.18 -5.69 -17.21
C MET A 12 33.97 -5.81 -16.27
N PHE A 13 34.19 -6.22 -15.01
CA PHE A 13 33.13 -6.28 -14.01
C PHE A 13 32.49 -4.92 -13.77
N LEU A 14 33.27 -3.86 -13.61
CA LEU A 14 32.76 -2.50 -13.41
C LEU A 14 31.95 -2.02 -14.63
N VAL A 15 32.40 -2.33 -15.85
CA VAL A 15 31.65 -2.01 -17.09
C VAL A 15 30.32 -2.73 -17.10
N LEU A 16 30.28 -4.03 -16.78
CA LEU A 16 29.03 -4.79 -16.70
C LEU A 16 28.07 -4.22 -15.65
N CYS A 17 28.57 -3.92 -14.45
CA CYS A 17 27.76 -3.27 -13.41
C CYS A 17 27.22 -1.91 -13.87
N SER A 18 28.02 -1.11 -14.55
CA SER A 18 27.60 0.20 -15.08
C SER A 18 26.51 0.07 -16.15
N ILE A 19 26.64 -0.88 -17.06
CA ILE A 19 25.64 -1.16 -18.09
C ILE A 19 24.32 -1.62 -17.45
N THR A 20 24.40 -2.55 -16.48
CA THR A 20 23.24 -3.07 -15.75
C THR A 20 22.54 -1.94 -14.99
N ALA A 21 23.29 -1.12 -14.26
CA ALA A 21 22.73 0.02 -13.52
C ALA A 21 22.08 1.04 -14.46
N ALA A 22 22.73 1.38 -15.57
CA ALA A 22 22.16 2.30 -16.56
C ALA A 22 20.88 1.77 -17.21
N PHE A 23 20.84 0.47 -17.52
CA PHE A 23 19.65 -0.17 -18.04
C PHE A 23 18.51 -0.17 -17.02
N ASN A 24 18.77 -0.61 -15.78
CA ASN A 24 17.78 -0.64 -14.71
C ASN A 24 17.28 0.77 -14.36
N PHE A 25 18.15 1.77 -14.38
CA PHE A 25 17.76 3.17 -14.21
C PHE A 25 16.86 3.67 -15.36
N ALA A 26 17.21 3.36 -16.61
CA ALA A 26 16.42 3.78 -17.76
C ALA A 26 15.03 3.11 -17.80
N VAL A 27 14.96 1.83 -17.45
CA VAL A 27 13.68 1.10 -17.36
C VAL A 27 12.89 1.53 -16.14
N ASP A 28 13.56 1.72 -14.99
CA ASP A 28 12.96 2.08 -13.70
C ASP A 28 11.75 1.20 -13.34
N PRO A 29 11.94 -0.13 -13.20
CA PRO A 29 10.86 -1.08 -13.04
C PRO A 29 10.05 -0.87 -11.76
N TYR A 30 10.67 -0.24 -10.75
CA TYR A 30 10.04 0.06 -9.46
C TYR A 30 9.40 1.44 -9.39
N ASN A 31 9.53 2.26 -10.45
CA ASN A 31 9.02 3.62 -10.54
C ASN A 31 9.57 4.58 -9.47
N ILE A 32 10.84 4.42 -9.10
CA ILE A 32 11.47 5.18 -8.02
C ILE A 32 12.46 6.25 -8.49
N TYR A 33 12.93 6.21 -9.73
CA TYR A 33 13.87 7.18 -10.29
C TYR A 33 13.20 8.27 -11.13
N GLN A 34 11.88 8.15 -11.38
CA GLN A 34 11.12 9.04 -12.23
C GLN A 34 11.72 9.15 -13.65
N SER A 35 12.26 8.04 -14.15
CA SER A 35 12.80 7.94 -15.48
C SER A 35 11.72 8.22 -16.55
N ALA A 36 12.13 8.76 -17.70
CA ALA A 36 11.21 9.07 -18.77
C ALA A 36 10.40 7.84 -19.19
N ARG A 37 9.08 7.97 -19.27
CA ARG A 37 8.17 6.88 -19.57
C ARG A 37 7.84 6.84 -21.07
N THR A 38 7.97 5.64 -21.64
CA THR A 38 7.72 5.41 -23.08
C THR A 38 6.82 4.19 -23.26
N ILE A 39 5.69 4.36 -23.96
CA ILE A 39 4.77 3.26 -24.30
C ILE A 39 5.54 2.20 -25.11
N GLY A 40 5.31 0.93 -24.79
CA GLY A 40 6.01 -0.20 -25.40
C GLY A 40 7.43 -0.46 -24.85
N PHE A 41 7.92 0.35 -23.89
CA PHE A 41 9.22 0.14 -23.26
C PHE A 41 9.13 0.04 -21.73
N ASN A 42 8.73 1.10 -21.04
CA ASN A 42 8.72 1.17 -19.59
C ASN A 42 7.54 1.97 -19.02
N PHE A 43 6.51 2.25 -19.80
CA PHE A 43 5.42 3.12 -19.36
C PHE A 43 4.73 2.57 -18.14
N PHE A 44 4.39 1.28 -18.11
CA PHE A 44 3.84 0.58 -16.98
C PHE A 44 4.94 -0.12 -16.19
N ALA A 45 5.21 0.34 -14.97
CA ALA A 45 6.21 -0.24 -14.07
C ALA A 45 5.59 -1.40 -13.28
N ASP A 46 5.52 -2.59 -13.87
CA ASP A 46 4.87 -3.77 -13.30
C ASP A 46 5.43 -4.15 -11.92
N ALA A 47 6.74 -4.12 -11.75
CA ALA A 47 7.41 -4.45 -10.51
C ALA A 47 7.07 -3.50 -9.35
N SER A 48 6.60 -2.26 -9.63
CA SER A 48 6.17 -1.33 -8.57
C SER A 48 5.01 -1.89 -7.76
N GLN A 49 4.13 -2.70 -8.35
CA GLN A 49 3.03 -3.36 -7.66
C GLN A 49 3.50 -4.44 -6.68
N ASN A 50 4.54 -5.18 -7.06
CA ASN A 50 5.11 -6.24 -6.22
C ASN A 50 6.02 -5.68 -5.12
N HIS A 51 6.56 -4.47 -5.34
CA HIS A 51 7.42 -3.73 -4.42
C HIS A 51 6.74 -2.43 -3.93
N GLU A 52 5.44 -2.45 -3.77
CA GLU A 52 4.65 -1.27 -3.40
C GLU A 52 5.13 -0.59 -2.11
N ARG A 53 5.62 -1.36 -1.14
CA ARG A 53 6.16 -0.84 0.11
C ARG A 53 7.38 0.04 -0.13
N LEU A 54 8.30 -0.42 -0.97
CA LEU A 54 9.47 0.37 -1.36
C LEU A 54 9.06 1.61 -2.16
N PHE A 55 8.18 1.44 -3.14
CA PHE A 55 7.66 2.55 -3.95
C PHE A 55 7.00 3.62 -3.09
N LYS A 56 6.04 3.22 -2.23
CA LYS A 56 5.30 4.13 -1.34
C LYS A 56 6.23 4.83 -0.35
N ALA A 57 7.21 4.13 0.22
CA ALA A 57 8.19 4.71 1.13
C ALA A 57 9.04 5.79 0.43
N ILE A 58 9.57 5.50 -0.75
CA ILE A 58 10.39 6.44 -1.51
C ILE A 58 9.59 7.66 -1.96
N GLU A 59 8.35 7.47 -2.43
CA GLU A 59 7.49 8.58 -2.80
C GLU A 59 7.12 9.45 -1.58
N MET A 60 6.91 8.86 -0.42
CA MET A 60 6.67 9.60 0.82
C MET A 60 7.89 10.43 1.23
N ILE A 61 9.11 9.86 1.14
CA ILE A 61 10.38 10.58 1.37
C ILE A 61 10.50 11.79 0.42
N ARG A 62 10.16 11.60 -0.84
CA ARG A 62 10.29 12.63 -1.88
C ARG A 62 9.27 13.75 -1.73
N ARG A 63 8.03 13.39 -1.42
CA ARG A 63 6.90 14.34 -1.37
C ARG A 63 6.79 15.07 -0.06
N ARG A 64 7.19 14.43 1.04
CA ARG A 64 7.03 14.95 2.41
C ARG A 64 5.60 15.45 2.68
N PRO A 65 4.56 14.64 2.43
CA PRO A 65 3.18 15.09 2.53
C PRO A 65 2.82 15.50 3.94
N THR A 66 1.93 16.48 4.07
CA THR A 66 1.39 16.93 5.37
C THR A 66 0.19 16.12 5.83
N VAL A 67 -0.44 15.36 4.91
CA VAL A 67 -1.52 14.42 5.20
C VAL A 67 -1.19 13.07 4.58
N VAL A 68 -1.24 12.00 5.36
CA VAL A 68 -0.94 10.64 4.89
C VAL A 68 -2.10 9.70 5.19
N VAL A 69 -2.52 8.96 4.17
CA VAL A 69 -3.46 7.84 4.31
C VAL A 69 -2.68 6.54 4.48
N LEU A 70 -2.98 5.80 5.54
CA LEU A 70 -2.44 4.48 5.85
C LEU A 70 -3.58 3.46 5.84
N GLY A 71 -3.28 2.23 5.46
CA GLY A 71 -4.26 1.15 5.44
C GLY A 71 -3.80 -0.02 4.59
N ASN A 72 -4.71 -0.93 4.33
CA ASN A 72 -4.48 -2.05 3.40
C ASN A 72 -5.06 -1.76 1.99
N SER A 73 -5.27 -2.80 1.18
CA SER A 73 -5.82 -2.69 -0.17
C SER A 73 -7.18 -1.96 -0.22
N LYS A 74 -8.00 -2.06 0.82
CA LYS A 74 -9.29 -1.36 0.89
C LYS A 74 -9.08 0.16 0.86
N ALA A 75 -8.06 0.66 1.53
CA ALA A 75 -7.68 2.07 1.51
C ALA A 75 -6.95 2.46 0.22
N ASP A 76 -6.03 1.60 -0.25
CA ASP A 76 -5.24 1.87 -1.46
C ASP A 76 -6.14 2.02 -2.70
N PHE A 77 -7.20 1.22 -2.79
CA PHE A 77 -8.11 1.23 -3.94
C PHE A 77 -9.22 2.28 -3.84
N ALA A 78 -9.70 2.58 -2.61
CA ALA A 78 -10.88 3.41 -2.42
C ALA A 78 -10.60 4.86 -2.02
N ILE A 79 -9.47 5.15 -1.36
CA ILE A 79 -9.25 6.47 -0.80
C ILE A 79 -8.39 7.33 -1.74
N ASP A 80 -9.03 8.30 -2.40
CA ASP A 80 -8.34 9.41 -3.04
C ASP A 80 -7.89 10.38 -1.93
N PRO A 81 -6.58 10.50 -1.63
CA PRO A 81 -6.13 11.31 -0.52
C PRO A 81 -6.40 12.79 -0.72
N THR A 82 -6.58 13.25 -1.95
CA THR A 82 -6.83 14.67 -2.27
C THR A 82 -8.09 15.24 -1.64
N ILE A 83 -9.02 14.37 -1.22
CA ILE A 83 -10.21 14.79 -0.45
C ILE A 83 -9.86 15.39 0.93
N PHE A 84 -8.67 15.08 1.45
CA PHE A 84 -8.18 15.59 2.74
C PHE A 84 -7.21 16.77 2.58
N GLY A 85 -6.94 17.19 1.35
CA GLY A 85 -6.07 18.33 1.03
C GLY A 85 -5.13 18.07 -0.16
N ALA A 86 -4.65 19.14 -0.77
CA ALA A 86 -3.81 19.04 -1.97
C ALA A 86 -2.43 18.39 -1.69
N ASP A 87 -1.89 18.56 -0.47
CA ASP A 87 -0.61 18.00 -0.04
C ASP A 87 -0.83 16.72 0.75
N SER A 88 -1.52 15.78 0.13
CA SER A 88 -1.85 14.48 0.71
C SER A 88 -1.32 13.32 -0.12
N TYR A 89 -1.03 12.20 0.54
CA TYR A 89 -0.49 11.01 -0.10
C TYR A 89 -1.11 9.73 0.45
N ASN A 90 -1.50 8.81 -0.44
CA ASN A 90 -1.97 7.48 -0.07
C ASN A 90 -0.79 6.52 0.01
N ALA A 91 -0.33 6.25 1.24
CA ALA A 91 0.72 5.29 1.56
C ALA A 91 0.18 3.93 2.01
N ALA A 92 -1.10 3.65 1.79
CA ALA A 92 -1.68 2.34 2.06
C ALA A 92 -1.04 1.27 1.17
N VAL A 93 -0.84 0.06 1.72
CA VAL A 93 -0.21 -1.06 1.02
C VAL A 93 -1.02 -2.34 1.20
N ARG A 94 -1.12 -3.15 0.17
CA ARG A 94 -1.94 -4.37 0.18
C ARG A 94 -1.56 -5.32 1.32
N ASN A 95 -2.58 -5.89 1.98
CA ASN A 95 -2.42 -6.77 3.14
C ASN A 95 -1.64 -6.17 4.32
N ALA A 96 -1.59 -4.84 4.44
CA ALA A 96 -0.92 -4.19 5.57
C ALA A 96 -1.45 -4.71 6.92
N GLN A 97 -0.54 -4.84 7.87
CA GLN A 97 -0.82 -5.22 9.25
C GLN A 97 -0.57 -4.02 10.18
N PRO A 98 -1.11 -3.99 11.41
CA PRO A 98 -0.92 -2.88 12.34
C PRO A 98 0.54 -2.47 12.53
N LYS A 99 1.46 -3.45 12.60
CA LYS A 99 2.91 -3.22 12.64
C LYS A 99 3.42 -2.39 11.46
N GLU A 100 2.92 -2.65 10.26
CA GLU A 100 3.30 -1.89 9.06
C GLU A 100 2.72 -0.48 9.09
N LEU A 101 1.45 -0.33 9.52
CA LEU A 101 0.86 1.00 9.70
C LEU A 101 1.68 1.86 10.66
N LEU A 102 2.10 1.29 11.80
CA LEU A 102 2.96 1.96 12.77
C LEU A 102 4.32 2.34 12.17
N ALA A 103 4.94 1.44 11.38
CA ALA A 103 6.21 1.72 10.73
C ALA A 103 6.09 2.86 9.70
N PHE A 104 5.05 2.86 8.88
CA PHE A 104 4.75 3.93 7.93
C PHE A 104 4.41 5.25 8.64
N ALA A 105 3.68 5.24 9.76
CA ALA A 105 3.39 6.43 10.56
C ALA A 105 4.68 7.04 11.15
N LYS A 106 5.57 6.21 11.71
CA LYS A 106 6.89 6.64 12.19
C LYS A 106 7.74 7.23 11.06
N ALA A 107 7.71 6.61 9.88
CA ALA A 107 8.41 7.12 8.71
C ALA A 107 7.83 8.46 8.22
N ALA A 108 6.51 8.58 8.09
CA ALA A 108 5.84 9.82 7.68
C ALA A 108 6.23 11.00 8.58
N ARG A 109 6.20 10.81 9.89
CA ARG A 109 6.62 11.83 10.87
C ARG A 109 8.11 12.17 10.75
N ARG A 110 8.97 11.19 10.47
CA ARG A 110 10.42 11.41 10.32
C ARG A 110 10.74 12.21 9.06
N VAL A 111 10.11 11.85 7.92
CA VAL A 111 10.38 12.53 6.64
C VAL A 111 9.77 13.92 6.59
N ASN A 112 8.67 14.14 7.31
CA ASN A 112 8.04 15.45 7.42
C ASN A 112 7.68 15.76 8.88
N PRO A 113 8.50 16.57 9.59
CA PRO A 113 8.19 17.03 10.94
C PRO A 113 6.90 17.85 11.03
N ASP A 114 6.45 18.46 9.92
CA ASP A 114 5.21 19.24 9.80
C ASP A 114 3.99 18.38 9.41
N LEU A 115 4.07 17.06 9.59
CA LEU A 115 2.95 16.15 9.37
C LEU A 115 1.76 16.55 10.25
N LYS A 116 0.64 16.90 9.61
CA LYS A 116 -0.54 17.46 10.30
C LYS A 116 -1.58 16.39 10.62
N ARG A 117 -1.77 15.42 9.70
CA ARG A 117 -2.87 14.46 9.82
C ARG A 117 -2.46 13.07 9.31
N LEU A 118 -2.90 12.04 10.04
CA LEU A 118 -2.92 10.66 9.59
C LEU A 118 -4.37 10.17 9.46
N ILE A 119 -4.70 9.62 8.30
CA ILE A 119 -5.95 8.91 8.05
C ILE A 119 -5.61 7.43 8.07
N VAL A 120 -6.09 6.70 9.06
CA VAL A 120 -5.76 5.28 9.24
C VAL A 120 -6.99 4.44 8.97
N ALA A 121 -6.98 3.76 7.84
CA ALA A 121 -8.06 2.88 7.43
C ALA A 121 -7.77 1.45 7.89
N VAL A 122 -8.68 0.91 8.70
CA VAL A 122 -8.57 -0.41 9.31
C VAL A 122 -9.77 -1.28 8.96
N ASP A 123 -9.61 -2.58 9.10
CA ASP A 123 -10.69 -3.55 9.04
C ASP A 123 -10.48 -4.69 10.05
N PHE A 124 -11.53 -5.47 10.24
CA PHE A 124 -11.52 -6.59 11.19
C PHE A 124 -10.46 -7.64 10.85
N GLU A 125 -10.26 -7.94 9.56
CA GLU A 125 -9.32 -8.96 9.09
C GLU A 125 -7.86 -8.62 9.43
N MET A 126 -7.54 -7.33 9.39
CA MET A 126 -6.22 -6.82 9.74
C MET A 126 -5.80 -7.24 11.17
N PHE A 127 -6.77 -7.34 12.09
CA PHE A 127 -6.54 -7.73 13.48
C PHE A 127 -6.78 -9.21 13.73
N ALA A 128 -7.78 -9.79 13.08
CA ALA A 128 -8.25 -11.13 13.36
C ALA A 128 -7.44 -12.25 12.68
N LEU A 129 -6.84 -11.96 11.52
CA LEU A 129 -6.08 -12.97 10.78
C LEU A 129 -4.60 -12.91 11.18
N ASP A 130 -4.03 -14.07 11.49
CA ASP A 130 -2.58 -14.21 11.66
C ASP A 130 -1.93 -14.27 10.27
N LYS A 131 -1.84 -13.09 9.65
CA LYS A 131 -1.07 -12.90 8.42
C LYS A 131 0.26 -12.27 8.79
N GLU A 132 1.33 -12.89 8.37
CA GLU A 132 2.61 -12.20 8.35
C GLU A 132 2.54 -11.06 7.33
N SER A 133 3.29 -9.98 7.60
CA SER A 133 3.50 -8.94 6.59
C SER A 133 4.00 -9.59 5.30
N MET A 134 3.52 -9.11 4.15
CA MET A 134 3.93 -9.70 2.86
C MET A 134 5.45 -9.71 2.73
N SER A 135 5.96 -10.73 2.05
CA SER A 135 7.37 -10.85 1.70
C SER A 135 7.86 -9.54 1.06
N GLY A 136 8.92 -8.97 1.60
CA GLY A 136 9.47 -7.68 1.14
C GLY A 136 9.16 -6.48 2.03
N PHE A 137 8.40 -6.64 3.13
CA PHE A 137 8.35 -5.61 4.15
C PHE A 137 9.63 -5.65 4.99
N ASP A 138 10.44 -4.63 4.80
CA ASP A 138 11.62 -4.38 5.59
C ASP A 138 11.43 -3.02 6.30
N PRO A 139 11.18 -3.03 7.63
CA PRO A 139 11.01 -1.79 8.39
C PRO A 139 12.24 -0.87 8.30
N GLU A 140 13.42 -1.43 8.04
CA GLU A 140 14.65 -0.66 7.91
C GLU A 140 14.64 0.24 6.67
N GLN A 141 13.94 -0.15 5.61
CA GLN A 141 13.74 0.70 4.43
C GLN A 141 12.96 1.98 4.76
N LEU A 142 12.14 1.92 5.81
CA LEU A 142 11.40 3.07 6.32
C LEU A 142 12.19 3.89 7.36
N ASN A 143 13.38 3.45 7.76
CA ASN A 143 14.17 4.13 8.80
C ASN A 143 14.97 5.34 8.30
N ALA A 144 15.06 5.56 6.99
CA ALA A 144 15.74 6.70 6.41
C ALA A 144 14.76 7.81 5.98
N ASP A 145 15.21 9.04 6.01
CA ASP A 145 14.55 10.22 5.46
C ASP A 145 15.03 10.58 4.04
N HIS A 146 15.83 9.70 3.45
CA HIS A 146 16.41 9.81 2.12
C HIS A 146 16.52 8.42 1.46
N ILE A 147 16.74 8.41 0.15
CA ILE A 147 17.01 7.18 -0.59
C ILE A 147 18.43 6.71 -0.23
N THR A 148 18.52 5.55 0.39
CA THR A 148 19.81 5.02 0.89
C THR A 148 20.65 4.44 -0.23
N VAL A 149 21.97 4.33 0.00
CA VAL A 149 22.88 3.62 -0.91
C VAL A 149 22.44 2.16 -1.12
N GLU A 150 21.88 1.53 -0.08
CA GLU A 150 21.34 0.18 -0.16
C GLU A 150 20.13 0.10 -1.10
N ASN A 151 19.18 1.05 -1.03
CA ASN A 151 18.09 1.11 -1.98
C ASN A 151 18.59 1.23 -3.44
N ILE A 152 19.62 2.10 -3.67
CA ILE A 152 20.23 2.27 -4.98
C ILE A 152 20.85 0.95 -5.45
N PHE A 153 21.63 0.30 -4.58
CA PHE A 153 22.25 -0.99 -4.92
C PHE A 153 21.21 -2.06 -5.25
N ARG A 154 20.21 -2.25 -4.39
CA ARG A 154 19.14 -3.25 -4.57
C ARG A 154 18.37 -3.05 -5.87
N THR A 155 18.11 -1.81 -6.26
CA THR A 155 17.24 -1.49 -7.40
C THR A 155 17.99 -1.31 -8.72
N LEU A 156 19.31 -1.09 -8.69
CA LEU A 156 20.11 -0.90 -9.90
C LEU A 156 21.11 -2.03 -10.20
N LEU A 157 21.63 -2.72 -9.19
CA LEU A 157 22.78 -3.61 -9.35
C LEU A 157 22.50 -5.09 -9.04
N THR A 158 21.29 -5.43 -8.62
CA THR A 158 20.93 -6.83 -8.35
C THR A 158 20.45 -7.55 -9.61
N LEU A 159 20.56 -8.88 -9.61
CA LEU A 159 20.01 -9.73 -10.67
C LEU A 159 18.48 -9.67 -10.68
N ASP A 160 17.85 -9.47 -9.53
CA ASP A 160 16.39 -9.35 -9.46
C ASP A 160 15.93 -8.04 -10.11
N ALA A 161 16.63 -6.92 -9.85
CA ALA A 161 16.38 -5.67 -10.56
C ALA A 161 16.54 -5.80 -12.08
N LEU A 162 17.53 -6.56 -12.55
CA LEU A 162 17.71 -6.82 -13.98
C LEU A 162 16.56 -7.67 -14.55
N LYS A 163 16.12 -8.71 -13.84
CA LYS A 163 14.95 -9.53 -14.23
C LYS A 163 13.68 -8.69 -14.30
N ASP A 164 13.43 -7.87 -13.28
CA ASP A 164 12.26 -6.98 -13.22
C ASP A 164 12.28 -5.96 -14.37
N SER A 165 13.46 -5.41 -14.68
CA SER A 165 13.62 -4.52 -15.85
C SER A 165 13.32 -5.23 -17.16
N LEU A 166 13.85 -6.43 -17.37
CA LEU A 166 13.57 -7.23 -18.58
C LEU A 166 12.09 -7.61 -18.67
N SER A 167 11.48 -8.00 -17.55
CA SER A 167 10.05 -8.29 -17.47
C SER A 167 9.22 -7.05 -17.80
N THR A 168 9.54 -5.90 -17.23
CA THR A 168 8.88 -4.62 -17.49
C THR A 168 8.90 -4.28 -18.99
N VAL A 169 10.07 -4.36 -19.64
CA VAL A 169 10.18 -4.11 -21.09
C VAL A 169 9.37 -5.11 -21.89
N LYS A 170 9.42 -6.41 -21.55
CA LYS A 170 8.66 -7.46 -22.22
C LYS A 170 7.16 -7.20 -22.13
N LEU A 171 6.64 -6.95 -20.94
CA LEU A 171 5.21 -6.74 -20.70
C LEU A 171 4.71 -5.46 -21.41
N ASN A 172 5.49 -4.37 -21.35
CA ASN A 172 5.13 -3.14 -22.06
C ASN A 172 5.07 -3.33 -23.59
N ARG A 173 5.95 -4.15 -24.18
CA ARG A 173 5.91 -4.48 -25.61
C ARG A 173 4.68 -5.31 -25.99
N ILE A 174 4.25 -6.22 -25.10
CA ILE A 174 3.09 -7.11 -25.37
C ILE A 174 1.78 -6.35 -25.18
N TYR A 175 1.62 -5.63 -24.08
CA TYR A 175 0.33 -5.05 -23.68
C TYR A 175 0.19 -3.57 -24.02
N GLN A 176 1.29 -2.87 -24.31
CA GLN A 176 1.33 -1.45 -24.69
C GLN A 176 0.47 -0.55 -23.76
N ARG A 177 0.50 -0.84 -22.45
CA ARG A 177 -0.28 -0.10 -21.46
C ARG A 177 0.12 1.38 -21.45
N ASP A 178 -0.87 2.26 -21.39
CA ASP A 178 -0.73 3.71 -21.35
C ASP A 178 -1.12 4.32 -19.99
N PHE A 179 -1.14 3.50 -18.94
CA PHE A 179 -1.43 3.90 -17.57
C PHE A 179 -0.35 3.39 -16.60
N GLN A 180 -0.30 3.98 -15.40
CA GLN A 180 0.58 3.56 -14.30
C GLN A 180 -0.22 2.73 -13.29
N ALA A 181 0.47 1.87 -12.50
CA ALA A 181 -0.15 1.11 -11.43
C ALA A 181 -0.66 2.03 -10.30
N PHE A 182 0.07 3.10 -10.03
CA PHE A 182 -0.29 4.09 -9.02
C PHE A 182 -0.47 5.47 -9.64
N GLU A 183 -1.46 6.21 -9.14
CA GLU A 183 -1.64 7.63 -9.43
C GLU A 183 -0.54 8.45 -8.73
N GLN A 184 -0.36 9.71 -9.14
CA GLN A 184 0.64 10.58 -8.51
C GLN A 184 0.42 10.75 -7.00
N ASN A 185 -0.85 10.78 -6.54
CA ASN A 185 -1.21 10.90 -5.13
C ASN A 185 -1.01 9.59 -4.33
N GLY A 186 -0.47 8.55 -4.94
CA GLY A 186 -0.18 7.25 -4.34
C GLY A 186 -1.32 6.24 -4.40
N LYS A 187 -2.55 6.62 -4.73
CA LYS A 187 -3.68 5.69 -4.86
C LYS A 187 -3.43 4.69 -6.01
N PHE A 188 -3.87 3.44 -5.84
CA PHE A 188 -3.84 2.48 -6.94
C PHE A 188 -4.77 2.95 -8.07
N SER A 189 -4.29 2.92 -9.32
CA SER A 189 -5.00 3.54 -10.42
C SER A 189 -6.23 2.74 -10.85
N GLU A 190 -7.27 3.42 -11.29
CA GLU A 190 -8.50 2.78 -11.72
C GLU A 190 -8.30 1.85 -12.93
N PRO A 191 -7.51 2.21 -13.98
CA PRO A 191 -7.20 1.28 -15.06
C PRO A 191 -6.49 0.00 -14.60
N ALA A 192 -5.57 0.10 -13.63
CA ALA A 192 -4.92 -1.06 -13.06
C ALA A 192 -5.90 -1.94 -12.24
N LEU A 193 -6.89 -1.33 -11.56
CA LEU A 193 -7.96 -2.06 -10.89
C LEU A 193 -8.86 -2.80 -11.89
N TYR A 194 -9.21 -2.18 -13.01
CA TYR A 194 -9.97 -2.86 -14.06
C TYR A 194 -9.23 -4.10 -14.57
N GLU A 195 -7.93 -4.02 -14.84
CA GLU A 195 -7.15 -5.20 -15.22
C GLU A 195 -7.15 -6.27 -14.11
N LEU A 196 -6.87 -5.87 -12.86
CA LEU A 196 -6.80 -6.78 -11.73
C LEU A 196 -8.11 -7.57 -11.55
N PHE A 197 -9.26 -6.91 -11.63
CA PHE A 197 -10.56 -7.52 -11.35
C PHE A 197 -11.25 -8.12 -12.59
N THR A 198 -10.79 -7.84 -13.80
CA THR A 198 -11.34 -8.46 -15.01
C THR A 198 -10.81 -9.89 -15.22
N PHE A 199 -9.59 -10.17 -14.77
CA PHE A 199 -8.97 -11.50 -14.87
C PHE A 199 -9.47 -12.51 -13.83
N GLU A 200 -10.12 -12.05 -12.75
CA GLU A 200 -10.65 -12.90 -11.71
C GLU A 200 -12.19 -12.76 -11.68
N ASN A 201 -12.90 -13.87 -11.66
CA ASN A 201 -14.31 -13.89 -11.23
C ASN A 201 -14.37 -13.59 -9.73
N SER A 202 -14.03 -12.35 -9.39
CA SER A 202 -13.49 -11.93 -8.11
C SER A 202 -14.53 -11.90 -7.00
N PHE A 203 -15.80 -11.67 -7.35
CA PHE A 203 -16.83 -11.49 -6.34
C PHE A 203 -17.09 -12.78 -5.53
N THR A 204 -17.09 -13.93 -6.20
CA THR A 204 -17.33 -15.23 -5.57
C THR A 204 -16.06 -15.85 -4.98
N TYR A 205 -14.90 -15.59 -5.60
CA TYR A 205 -13.63 -16.18 -5.19
C TYR A 205 -13.15 -15.66 -3.83
N ASN A 206 -13.08 -14.34 -3.65
CA ASN A 206 -12.65 -13.73 -2.40
C ASN A 206 -13.57 -14.03 -1.22
N SER A 207 -14.86 -14.18 -1.48
CA SER A 207 -15.82 -14.54 -0.44
C SER A 207 -15.71 -15.99 0.02
N ASN A 208 -15.35 -16.91 -0.85
CA ASN A 208 -15.18 -18.34 -0.51
C ASN A 208 -13.85 -18.59 0.25
N ALA A 209 -12.80 -17.83 -0.05
CA ALA A 209 -11.53 -17.91 0.66
C ALA A 209 -11.65 -17.53 2.15
N MET A 210 -12.67 -16.74 2.51
CA MET A 210 -12.92 -16.27 3.88
C MET A 210 -13.98 -17.09 4.63
N SER A 211 -14.46 -18.20 4.07
CA SER A 211 -15.55 -18.99 4.68
C SER A 211 -15.16 -19.74 5.96
N ASN A 212 -13.87 -19.93 6.21
CA ASN A 212 -13.38 -20.68 7.38
C ASN A 212 -12.56 -19.76 8.31
N TRP A 213 -13.24 -19.02 9.16
CA TRP A 213 -12.58 -18.27 10.23
C TRP A 213 -11.99 -19.27 11.24
N ALA A 214 -10.66 -19.36 11.29
CA ALA A 214 -9.98 -20.01 12.38
C ALA A 214 -10.20 -19.23 13.69
N PRO A 215 -10.18 -19.88 14.85
CA PRO A 215 -10.18 -19.18 16.13
C PRO A 215 -9.05 -18.14 16.14
N ILE A 216 -9.36 -16.92 16.56
CA ILE A 216 -8.37 -15.86 16.68
C ILE A 216 -7.40 -16.25 17.82
N ASP A 217 -6.09 -16.25 17.52
CA ASP A 217 -5.06 -16.40 18.54
C ASP A 217 -5.06 -15.14 19.42
N PRO A 218 -5.38 -15.24 20.73
CA PRO A 218 -5.44 -14.06 21.59
C PRO A 218 -4.11 -13.29 21.66
N SER A 219 -2.98 -13.98 21.58
CA SER A 219 -1.66 -13.35 21.66
C SER A 219 -1.35 -12.50 20.43
N VAL A 220 -1.71 -12.98 19.25
CA VAL A 220 -1.60 -12.25 17.98
C VAL A 220 -2.54 -11.06 17.97
N TYR A 221 -3.76 -11.26 18.41
CA TYR A 221 -4.79 -10.22 18.48
C TYR A 221 -4.37 -9.08 19.41
N ASP A 222 -3.93 -9.40 20.62
CA ASP A 222 -3.49 -8.41 21.61
C ASP A 222 -2.25 -7.65 21.13
N ARG A 223 -1.26 -8.34 20.54
CA ARG A 223 -0.09 -7.69 19.94
C ARG A 223 -0.49 -6.66 18.88
N LYS A 224 -1.41 -6.99 17.99
CA LYS A 224 -1.86 -6.07 16.93
C LYS A 224 -2.57 -4.84 17.49
N PHE A 225 -3.28 -4.98 18.58
CA PHE A 225 -3.86 -3.84 19.29
C PHE A 225 -2.81 -2.98 20.01
N GLU A 226 -1.74 -3.58 20.53
CA GLU A 226 -0.62 -2.81 21.08
C GLU A 226 0.08 -1.99 19.96
N GLU A 227 0.37 -2.61 18.81
CA GLU A 227 0.94 -1.92 17.66
C GLU A 227 0.06 -0.75 17.19
N PHE A 228 -1.25 -0.94 17.20
CA PHE A 228 -2.21 0.13 16.86
C PHE A 228 -2.25 1.22 17.96
N ARG A 229 -2.18 0.85 19.24
CA ARG A 229 -2.12 1.80 20.37
C ARG A 229 -0.87 2.67 20.27
N GLU A 230 0.29 2.08 19.99
CA GLU A 230 1.53 2.82 19.75
C GLU A 230 1.39 3.85 18.62
N LEU A 231 0.66 3.50 17.54
CA LEU A 231 0.38 4.45 16.45
C LEU A 231 -0.47 5.63 16.94
N VAL A 232 -1.52 5.35 17.73
CA VAL A 232 -2.37 6.40 18.30
C VAL A 232 -1.58 7.31 19.24
N GLU A 233 -0.72 6.73 20.08
CA GLU A 233 0.17 7.48 20.99
C GLU A 233 1.18 8.33 20.21
N LEU A 234 1.77 7.79 19.13
CA LEU A 234 2.64 8.55 18.24
C LEU A 234 1.95 9.81 17.69
N CYS A 235 0.67 9.69 17.30
CA CYS A 235 -0.10 10.83 16.81
C CYS A 235 -0.36 11.85 17.93
N ARG A 236 -0.82 11.39 19.09
CA ARG A 236 -1.11 12.26 20.24
C ARG A 236 0.14 13.01 20.69
N ASP A 237 1.26 12.32 20.87
CA ASP A 237 2.52 12.92 21.35
C ASP A 237 3.17 13.81 20.29
N GLY A 238 2.87 13.56 19.01
CA GLY A 238 3.31 14.40 17.89
C GLY A 238 2.43 15.57 17.57
N GLY A 239 1.26 15.71 18.22
CA GLY A 239 0.27 16.73 17.85
C GLY A 239 -0.33 16.50 16.45
N ILE A 240 -0.32 15.24 15.97
CA ILE A 240 -0.82 14.85 14.66
C ILE A 240 -2.31 14.50 14.79
N GLU A 241 -3.15 15.13 13.99
CA GLU A 241 -4.57 14.81 13.93
C GLU A 241 -4.74 13.37 13.39
N LEU A 242 -5.43 12.52 14.14
CA LEU A 242 -5.71 11.14 13.75
C LEU A 242 -7.18 10.96 13.39
N THR A 243 -7.44 10.45 12.19
CA THR A 243 -8.76 9.97 11.78
C THR A 243 -8.67 8.47 11.54
N VAL A 244 -9.47 7.67 12.25
CA VAL A 244 -9.54 6.22 12.07
C VAL A 244 -10.83 5.87 11.34
N LEU A 245 -10.73 5.13 10.24
CA LEU A 245 -11.84 4.70 9.41
C LEU A 245 -11.96 3.17 9.44
N ILE A 246 -13.13 2.63 9.77
CA ILE A 246 -13.43 1.22 9.51
C ILE A 246 -13.93 1.11 8.07
N MET A 247 -13.14 0.43 7.23
CA MET A 247 -13.44 0.34 5.80
C MET A 247 -14.63 -0.57 5.51
N PRO A 248 -15.57 -0.14 4.66
CA PRO A 248 -16.72 -0.93 4.31
C PRO A 248 -16.35 -2.11 3.41
N VAL A 249 -17.11 -3.18 3.57
CA VAL A 249 -17.09 -4.36 2.71
C VAL A 249 -18.52 -4.67 2.26
N HIS A 250 -18.70 -5.42 1.18
CA HIS A 250 -20.02 -5.85 0.74
C HIS A 250 -20.70 -6.71 1.81
N ARG A 251 -22.06 -6.65 1.92
CA ARG A 251 -22.83 -7.41 2.91
C ARG A 251 -22.48 -8.89 2.92
N TYR A 252 -22.36 -9.49 1.76
CA TYR A 252 -21.97 -10.88 1.61
C TYR A 252 -20.66 -11.25 2.29
N HIS A 253 -19.69 -10.34 2.32
CA HIS A 253 -18.42 -10.51 3.04
C HIS A 253 -18.59 -10.23 4.54
N PHE A 254 -19.32 -9.17 4.87
CA PHE A 254 -19.57 -8.76 6.26
C PHE A 254 -20.32 -9.83 7.08
N GLU A 255 -21.34 -10.48 6.50
CA GLU A 255 -22.12 -11.53 7.17
C GLU A 255 -21.30 -12.78 7.52
N ARG A 256 -20.11 -12.93 6.95
CA ARG A 256 -19.18 -14.01 7.29
C ARG A 256 -18.30 -13.71 8.50
N TYR A 257 -18.25 -12.47 8.95
CA TYR A 257 -17.53 -12.15 10.15
C TYR A 257 -18.18 -12.81 11.38
N PRO A 258 -17.37 -13.42 12.28
CA PRO A 258 -17.93 -13.95 13.54
C PRO A 258 -18.48 -12.78 14.37
N SER A 259 -19.77 -12.65 14.46
CA SER A 259 -20.42 -11.43 14.97
C SER A 259 -20.02 -11.03 16.39
N ALA A 260 -19.75 -12.01 17.27
CA ALA A 260 -19.29 -11.74 18.63
C ALA A 260 -17.85 -11.17 18.65
N GLN A 261 -16.96 -11.75 17.83
CA GLN A 261 -15.57 -11.30 17.72
C GLN A 261 -15.48 -9.94 17.03
N TYR A 262 -16.30 -9.69 16.00
CA TYR A 262 -16.36 -8.40 15.35
C TYR A 262 -16.81 -7.28 16.30
N LYS A 263 -17.83 -7.54 17.13
CA LYS A 263 -18.30 -6.58 18.14
C LYS A 263 -17.24 -6.32 19.23
N ASP A 264 -16.53 -7.35 19.66
CA ASP A 264 -15.42 -7.20 20.62
C ASP A 264 -14.29 -6.36 20.02
N TRP A 265 -13.89 -6.66 18.79
CA TRP A 265 -12.90 -5.88 18.04
C TRP A 265 -13.31 -4.40 17.93
N GLN A 266 -14.54 -4.13 17.53
CA GLN A 266 -15.07 -2.78 17.36
C GLN A 266 -15.06 -2.01 18.69
N LYS A 267 -15.50 -2.66 19.77
CA LYS A 267 -15.45 -2.10 21.12
C LYS A 267 -14.02 -1.81 21.57
N LYS A 268 -13.09 -2.72 21.33
CA LYS A 268 -11.68 -2.55 21.69
C LYS A 268 -11.04 -1.42 20.88
N LEU A 269 -11.30 -1.35 19.57
CA LEU A 269 -10.81 -0.30 18.69
C LEU A 269 -11.30 1.09 19.15
N THR A 270 -12.61 1.24 19.41
CA THR A 270 -13.23 2.51 19.84
C THR A 270 -12.80 2.93 21.24
N SER A 271 -12.30 2.02 22.06
CA SER A 271 -11.72 2.36 23.37
C SER A 271 -10.30 2.98 23.25
N ILE A 272 -9.62 2.80 22.13
CA ILE A 272 -8.26 3.30 21.88
C ILE A 272 -8.29 4.65 21.16
N ALA A 273 -9.16 4.81 20.17
CA ALA A 273 -9.27 6.04 19.38
C ALA A 273 -10.72 6.32 18.97
N PRO A 274 -11.08 7.59 18.68
CA PRO A 274 -12.31 7.90 17.96
C PRO A 274 -12.29 7.25 16.56
N VAL A 275 -13.38 6.59 16.18
CA VAL A 275 -13.46 5.81 14.95
C VAL A 275 -14.70 6.21 14.16
N GLU A 276 -14.54 6.46 12.88
CA GLU A 276 -15.64 6.57 11.93
C GLU A 276 -15.95 5.17 11.36
N ASP A 277 -17.09 4.62 11.76
CA ASP A 277 -17.52 3.29 11.31
C ASP A 277 -18.29 3.40 9.99
N CYS A 278 -17.55 3.35 8.88
CA CYS A 278 -18.14 3.39 7.56
C CYS A 278 -19.00 2.14 7.26
N VAL A 279 -18.73 1.00 7.89
CA VAL A 279 -19.55 -0.23 7.71
C VAL A 279 -20.98 0.00 8.19
N SER A 280 -21.16 0.47 9.43
CA SER A 280 -22.49 0.71 10.01
C SER A 280 -23.28 1.74 9.22
N ILE A 281 -22.62 2.73 8.67
CA ILE A 281 -23.27 3.79 7.90
C ILE A 281 -23.70 3.28 6.54
N PHE A 282 -22.83 2.61 5.81
CA PHE A 282 -23.15 2.04 4.50
C PHE A 282 -24.22 0.92 4.59
N ILE A 283 -24.29 0.20 5.72
CA ILE A 283 -25.36 -0.75 5.99
C ILE A 283 -26.71 -0.02 6.06
N ASN A 284 -26.78 1.09 6.79
CA ASN A 284 -28.03 1.86 6.95
C ASN A 284 -28.51 2.48 5.64
N GLU A 285 -27.60 2.78 4.72
CA GLU A 285 -27.90 3.33 3.40
C GLU A 285 -28.11 2.25 2.32
N SER A 286 -28.05 0.96 2.68
CA SER A 286 -28.08 -0.19 1.77
C SER A 286 -27.00 -0.18 0.68
N THR A 287 -26.00 0.68 0.80
CA THR A 287 -24.91 0.85 -0.19
C THR A 287 -24.06 -0.40 -0.31
N ILE A 288 -23.90 -1.16 0.79
CA ILE A 288 -23.12 -2.40 0.82
C ILE A 288 -23.84 -3.60 0.22
N ASP A 289 -25.09 -3.45 -0.21
CA ASP A 289 -25.89 -4.52 -0.84
C ASP A 289 -25.74 -4.52 -2.37
N GLU A 290 -25.17 -3.47 -2.94
CA GLU A 290 -25.07 -3.29 -4.39
C GLU A 290 -23.69 -3.67 -4.91
N GLU A 291 -23.59 -4.81 -5.61
CA GLU A 291 -22.35 -5.29 -6.23
C GLU A 291 -21.68 -4.25 -7.14
N LYS A 292 -22.48 -3.41 -7.84
CA LYS A 292 -21.95 -2.34 -8.70
C LYS A 292 -21.07 -1.33 -7.96
N ASN A 293 -21.24 -1.20 -6.63
CA ASN A 293 -20.47 -0.29 -5.78
C ASN A 293 -19.10 -0.85 -5.36
N PHE A 294 -18.83 -2.09 -5.71
CA PHE A 294 -17.63 -2.81 -5.32
C PHE A 294 -16.87 -3.35 -6.54
N TRP A 295 -15.58 -3.57 -6.38
CA TRP A 295 -14.74 -4.33 -7.32
C TRP A 295 -14.90 -5.83 -7.08
N ASP A 296 -14.92 -6.23 -5.81
CA ASP A 296 -15.20 -7.57 -5.31
C ASP A 296 -15.90 -7.46 -3.94
N ALA A 297 -16.11 -8.57 -3.24
CA ALA A 297 -16.80 -8.55 -1.95
C ALA A 297 -16.08 -7.74 -0.84
N ALA A 298 -14.80 -7.42 -1.02
CA ALA A 298 -13.97 -6.73 -0.02
C ALA A 298 -13.62 -5.28 -0.36
N HIS A 299 -13.70 -4.87 -1.64
CA HIS A 299 -13.14 -3.62 -2.12
C HIS A 299 -14.20 -2.70 -2.73
N ILE A 300 -14.55 -1.65 -2.01
CA ILE A 300 -15.47 -0.61 -2.49
C ILE A 300 -14.80 0.26 -3.56
N LYS A 301 -15.58 0.72 -4.54
CA LYS A 301 -15.09 1.62 -5.59
C LYS A 301 -14.83 3.02 -5.04
N ALA A 302 -13.74 3.64 -5.50
CA ALA A 302 -13.28 4.94 -5.03
C ALA A 302 -14.35 6.03 -5.16
N GLN A 303 -15.10 6.08 -6.27
CA GLN A 303 -16.14 7.10 -6.47
C GLN A 303 -17.26 6.99 -5.45
N VAL A 304 -17.66 5.76 -5.08
CA VAL A 304 -18.71 5.52 -4.08
C VAL A 304 -18.22 5.99 -2.71
N PHE A 305 -17.00 5.61 -2.33
CA PHE A 305 -16.40 6.00 -1.06
C PHE A 305 -16.15 7.51 -0.96
N LYS A 306 -15.68 8.13 -2.05
CA LYS A 306 -15.46 9.58 -2.13
C LYS A 306 -16.74 10.38 -1.88
N ASN A 307 -17.85 10.01 -2.51
CA ASN A 307 -19.14 10.71 -2.33
C ASN A 307 -19.56 10.72 -0.87
N TYR A 308 -19.32 9.62 -0.18
CA TYR A 308 -19.60 9.48 1.24
C TYR A 308 -18.69 10.34 2.12
N ILE A 309 -17.38 10.22 1.95
CA ILE A 309 -16.39 10.94 2.76
C ILE A 309 -16.51 12.45 2.58
N CYS A 310 -16.69 12.94 1.34
CA CYS A 310 -16.88 14.38 1.09
C CYS A 310 -18.07 14.97 1.82
N ALA A 311 -19.15 14.20 2.01
CA ALA A 311 -20.33 14.67 2.74
C ALA A 311 -20.08 14.83 4.26
N ARG A 312 -19.00 14.24 4.81
CA ARG A 312 -18.75 14.22 6.27
C ARG A 312 -17.51 14.99 6.71
N PHE A 313 -16.53 15.15 5.82
CA PHE A 313 -15.25 15.79 6.17
C PHE A 313 -15.06 17.16 5.50
N GLN A 314 -16.11 17.69 4.87
CA GLN A 314 -16.21 19.10 4.46
C GLN A 314 -16.91 19.90 5.55
#